data_1dac6c615730dd962495e8244e859e86
#
_entry.id   1dac6c615730dd962495e8244e859e86
#
_cell.length_a   1.000
_cell.length_b   1.000
_cell.length_c   1.000
_cell.angle_alpha   90.00
_cell.angle_beta   90.00
_cell.angle_gamma   90.00
#
_symmetry.space_group_name_H-M   'P 1'
#
loop_
_entity.id
_entity.type
_entity.pdbx_description
1 polymer ?
#
loop_
_entity_poly.entity_id
_entity_poly.type
_entity_poly.pdbx_seq_one_letter_code
_entity_poly.pdbx_strand_id
1 'polypeptide(L)'
;MDVDTQDALIASMESGDLIDALKSGEEPVSSTTQIQDGFEETILTYADGSVGVTALEIPRPAPTTGASTRAISGCTVHSGAGWASSTNCKVSHTAAYASLSFYANYQQTASGGSISNPRDGVINTTIGSVSNKTLKLIRANSTSSQPAVATLHGYWSTGSVTEDLYLSLRVNSSGGWTTTY
;
A
#
# COMPACT_ATOMS: atom_id res chain seq x y z
N MET A 1 -18.55 2.82 11.92
CA MET A 1 -18.00 2.75 13.30
C MET A 1 -18.97 3.49 14.19
N ASP A 2 -19.40 2.89 15.32
CA ASP A 2 -20.26 3.54 16.31
C ASP A 2 -19.45 4.53 17.18
N VAL A 3 -20.18 5.39 17.93
CA VAL A 3 -19.55 6.48 18.72
C VAL A 3 -18.73 5.91 19.87
N ASP A 4 -19.18 4.84 20.52
CA ASP A 4 -18.48 4.26 21.67
C ASP A 4 -17.12 3.69 21.26
N THR A 5 -17.05 3.03 20.10
CA THR A 5 -15.79 2.55 19.50
C THR A 5 -14.86 3.71 19.14
N GLN A 6 -15.40 4.82 18.60
CA GLN A 6 -14.59 6.00 18.28
C GLN A 6 -13.98 6.60 19.55
N ASP A 7 -14.76 6.77 20.60
CA ASP A 7 -14.31 7.34 21.87
C ASP A 7 -13.27 6.44 22.53
N ALA A 8 -13.44 5.11 22.47
CA ALA A 8 -12.45 4.15 22.97
C ALA A 8 -11.12 4.24 22.22
N LEU A 9 -11.14 4.34 20.88
CA LEU A 9 -9.92 4.51 20.07
C LEU A 9 -9.23 5.85 20.36
N ILE A 10 -9.99 6.94 20.52
CA ILE A 10 -9.44 8.25 20.89
C ILE A 10 -8.76 8.17 22.25
N ALA A 11 -9.43 7.59 23.26
CA ALA A 11 -8.87 7.43 24.60
C ALA A 11 -7.58 6.58 24.59
N SER A 12 -7.55 5.50 23.80
CA SER A 12 -6.35 4.67 23.61
C SER A 12 -5.19 5.49 23.02
N MET A 13 -5.45 6.28 21.98
CA MET A 13 -4.44 7.14 21.37
C MET A 13 -3.96 8.25 22.31
N GLU A 14 -4.85 8.84 23.11
CA GLU A 14 -4.51 9.87 24.11
C GLU A 14 -3.66 9.31 25.26
N SER A 15 -3.86 8.04 25.64
CA SER A 15 -3.02 7.34 26.63
C SER A 15 -1.64 6.95 26.06
N GLY A 16 -1.43 7.10 24.75
CA GLY A 16 -0.20 6.72 24.06
C GLY A 16 -0.16 5.27 23.62
N ASP A 17 -1.30 4.55 23.68
CA ASP A 17 -1.43 3.20 23.16
C ASP A 17 -1.63 3.21 21.64
N LEU A 18 -1.16 2.14 21.00
CA LEU A 18 -1.37 1.94 19.57
C LEU A 18 -2.69 1.24 19.30
N ILE A 19 -3.40 1.75 18.30
CA ILE A 19 -4.53 1.05 17.70
C ILE A 19 -4.04 -0.11 16.83
N ASP A 20 -4.83 -1.18 16.70
CA ASP A 20 -4.43 -2.40 16.01
C ASP A 20 -4.09 -2.16 14.53
N ALA A 21 -4.75 -1.23 13.86
CA ALA A 21 -4.47 -0.85 12.47
C ALA A 21 -3.04 -0.29 12.23
N LEU A 22 -2.29 0.00 13.30
CA LEU A 22 -0.91 0.52 13.23
C LEU A 22 0.12 -0.43 13.86
N LYS A 23 -0.33 -1.50 14.52
CA LYS A 23 0.57 -2.52 15.09
C LYS A 23 1.08 -3.44 13.99
N SER A 24 2.38 -3.69 13.98
CA SER A 24 2.96 -4.67 13.07
C SER A 24 2.57 -6.10 13.50
N GLY A 25 2.20 -6.92 12.51
CA GLY A 25 1.82 -8.31 12.76
C GLY A 25 0.39 -8.55 13.25
N GLU A 26 -0.39 -7.48 13.49
CA GLU A 26 -1.83 -7.65 13.75
C GLU A 26 -2.58 -8.01 12.47
N GLU A 27 -3.47 -9.01 12.56
CA GLU A 27 -4.29 -9.45 11.44
C GLU A 27 -5.68 -8.81 11.51
N PRO A 28 -6.21 -8.28 10.39
CA PRO A 28 -7.56 -7.73 10.37
C PRO A 28 -8.59 -8.84 10.59
N VAL A 29 -9.65 -8.56 11.35
CA VAL A 29 -10.79 -9.46 11.55
C VAL A 29 -11.72 -9.50 10.35
N SER A 30 -11.67 -8.46 9.49
CA SER A 30 -12.37 -8.46 8.20
C SER A 30 -11.66 -7.57 7.19
N SER A 31 -11.88 -7.88 5.91
CA SER A 31 -11.42 -7.05 4.80
C SER A 31 -12.51 -6.93 3.73
N THR A 32 -12.62 -5.75 3.13
CA THR A 32 -13.55 -5.48 2.03
C THR A 32 -12.82 -4.71 0.94
N THR A 33 -12.93 -5.18 -0.30
CA THR A 33 -12.32 -4.49 -1.46
C THR A 33 -13.38 -3.72 -2.23
N GLN A 34 -13.05 -2.48 -2.61
CA GLN A 34 -13.88 -1.61 -3.45
C GLN A 34 -13.04 -0.86 -4.47
N ILE A 35 -13.71 -0.31 -5.49
CA ILE A 35 -13.06 0.60 -6.45
C ILE A 35 -13.55 2.01 -6.15
N GLN A 36 -12.62 2.91 -5.83
CA GLN A 36 -12.90 4.31 -5.55
C GLN A 36 -11.82 5.20 -6.18
N ASP A 37 -12.23 6.27 -6.87
CA ASP A 37 -11.36 7.31 -7.44
C ASP A 37 -10.19 6.80 -8.32
N GLY A 38 -10.37 5.64 -8.95
CA GLY A 38 -9.35 5.00 -9.78
C GLY A 38 -8.33 4.17 -9.00
N PHE A 39 -8.66 3.81 -7.75
CA PHE A 39 -7.90 2.89 -6.91
C PHE A 39 -8.74 1.66 -6.59
N GLU A 40 -8.08 0.52 -6.52
CA GLU A 40 -8.57 -0.65 -5.83
C GLU A 40 -8.18 -0.51 -4.37
N GLU A 41 -9.16 -0.27 -3.52
CA GLU A 41 -8.99 -0.07 -2.08
C GLU A 41 -9.40 -1.33 -1.33
N THR A 42 -8.57 -1.74 -0.38
CA THR A 42 -8.91 -2.78 0.59
C THR A 42 -9.01 -2.14 1.97
N ILE A 43 -10.22 -2.14 2.51
CA ILE A 43 -10.54 -1.66 3.86
C ILE A 43 -10.32 -2.82 4.81
N LEU A 44 -9.42 -2.65 5.76
CA LEU A 44 -9.06 -3.61 6.79
C LEU A 44 -9.66 -3.17 8.11
N THR A 45 -10.47 -4.02 8.75
CA THR A 45 -11.05 -3.73 10.08
C THR A 45 -10.39 -4.65 11.11
N TYR A 46 -9.97 -4.11 12.23
CA TYR A 46 -9.24 -4.79 13.29
C TYR A 46 -10.12 -5.05 14.51
N ALA A 47 -9.63 -5.86 15.46
CA ALA A 47 -10.40 -6.32 16.62
C ALA A 47 -10.82 -5.17 17.55
N ASP A 48 -9.98 -4.13 17.69
CA ASP A 48 -10.28 -2.93 18.46
C ASP A 48 -11.24 -1.96 17.75
N GLY A 49 -11.69 -2.31 16.53
CA GLY A 49 -12.56 -1.48 15.69
C GLY A 49 -11.80 -0.45 14.84
N SER A 50 -10.48 -0.37 14.95
CA SER A 50 -9.67 0.50 14.09
C SER A 50 -9.72 0.04 12.63
N VAL A 51 -9.46 0.99 11.72
CA VAL A 51 -9.55 0.75 10.28
C VAL A 51 -8.27 1.21 9.59
N GLY A 52 -7.73 0.34 8.74
CA GLY A 52 -6.68 0.67 7.77
C GLY A 52 -7.22 0.55 6.34
N VAL A 53 -6.75 1.40 5.45
CA VAL A 53 -7.08 1.34 4.02
C VAL A 53 -5.80 1.20 3.22
N THR A 54 -5.66 0.12 2.48
CA THR A 54 -4.61 -0.01 1.47
C THR A 54 -5.20 0.25 0.09
N ALA A 55 -4.44 0.89 -0.80
CA ALA A 55 -4.90 1.20 -2.13
C ALA A 55 -3.81 0.97 -3.18
N LEU A 56 -4.20 0.38 -4.31
CA LEU A 56 -3.40 0.23 -5.51
C LEU A 56 -4.09 0.96 -6.66
N GLU A 57 -3.37 1.88 -7.29
CA GLU A 57 -3.89 2.63 -8.43
C GLU A 57 -4.19 1.69 -9.60
N ILE A 58 -5.40 1.80 -10.15
CA ILE A 58 -5.87 0.98 -11.29
C ILE A 58 -5.23 1.52 -12.57
N PRO A 59 -4.50 0.69 -13.32
CA PRO A 59 -3.85 1.13 -14.53
C PRO A 59 -4.86 1.50 -15.63
N ARG A 60 -4.64 2.64 -16.29
CA ARG A 60 -5.42 3.09 -17.46
C ARG A 60 -4.66 2.77 -18.75
N PRO A 61 -5.34 2.42 -19.86
CA PRO A 61 -4.67 2.23 -21.14
C PRO A 61 -3.80 3.45 -21.48
N ALA A 62 -2.58 3.20 -21.91
CA ALA A 62 -1.73 4.27 -22.41
C ALA A 62 -2.33 4.85 -23.69
N PRO A 63 -2.28 6.19 -23.90
CA PRO A 63 -2.83 6.81 -25.13
C PRO A 63 -2.14 6.24 -26.36
N THR A 64 -2.92 5.76 -27.31
CA THR A 64 -2.44 5.37 -28.64
C THR A 64 -2.34 6.61 -29.51
N THR A 65 -1.12 7.03 -29.84
CA THR A 65 -0.74 8.05 -30.85
C THR A 65 -1.46 9.40 -30.83
N GLY A 66 -0.68 10.49 -30.82
CA GLY A 66 -1.14 11.88 -31.12
C GLY A 66 -1.54 12.73 -29.94
N ALA A 67 -1.48 12.22 -28.73
CA ALA A 67 -1.72 13.05 -27.54
C ALA A 67 -0.50 13.90 -27.21
N SER A 68 -0.77 15.20 -27.08
CA SER A 68 0.09 16.25 -26.51
C SER A 68 1.14 15.72 -25.51
N THR A 69 2.32 16.30 -25.55
CA THR A 69 3.44 16.16 -24.61
C THR A 69 3.13 16.53 -23.14
N ARG A 70 1.86 16.54 -22.74
CA ARG A 70 1.50 16.55 -21.31
C ARG A 70 1.98 15.23 -20.70
N ALA A 71 2.85 15.34 -19.70
CA ALA A 71 3.25 14.19 -18.90
C ALA A 71 1.99 13.41 -18.49
N ILE A 72 1.92 12.14 -18.89
CA ILE A 72 0.84 11.25 -18.47
C ILE A 72 1.01 11.07 -16.97
N SER A 73 0.12 11.65 -16.18
CA SER A 73 0.09 11.47 -14.73
C SER A 73 -0.72 10.23 -14.39
N GLY A 74 -0.24 9.45 -13.42
CA GLY A 74 -0.93 8.26 -12.93
C GLY A 74 -0.43 6.95 -13.55
N CYS A 75 -1.05 5.86 -13.10
CA CYS A 75 -0.73 4.51 -13.53
C CYS A 75 -1.24 4.23 -14.94
N THR A 76 -0.35 3.81 -15.83
CA THR A 76 -0.70 3.45 -17.22
C THR A 76 -0.36 2.00 -17.52
N VAL A 77 -1.13 1.35 -18.39
CA VAL A 77 -0.91 -0.02 -18.80
C VAL A 77 -0.72 -0.15 -20.31
N HIS A 78 0.26 -0.97 -20.67
CA HIS A 78 0.38 -1.60 -21.99
C HIS A 78 0.13 -3.10 -21.83
N SER A 79 -0.71 -3.67 -22.67
CA SER A 79 -1.05 -5.08 -22.61
C SER A 79 -1.04 -5.74 -23.97
N GLY A 80 -0.82 -7.06 -23.97
CA GLY A 80 -0.85 -7.93 -25.14
C GLY A 80 -1.35 -9.31 -24.77
N ALA A 81 -1.22 -10.26 -25.69
CA ALA A 81 -1.64 -11.63 -25.43
C ALA A 81 -0.82 -12.24 -24.29
N GLY A 82 -1.45 -12.44 -23.12
CA GLY A 82 -0.86 -13.10 -21.96
C GLY A 82 0.09 -12.25 -21.12
N TRP A 83 0.11 -10.92 -21.31
CA TRP A 83 0.90 -10.01 -20.46
C TRP A 83 0.26 -8.63 -20.30
N ALA A 84 0.53 -7.98 -19.18
CA ALA A 84 0.22 -6.58 -18.92
C ALA A 84 1.38 -5.94 -18.18
N SER A 85 1.80 -4.75 -18.61
CA SER A 85 2.88 -3.96 -17.98
C SER A 85 2.33 -2.62 -17.54
N SER A 86 2.31 -2.39 -16.24
CA SER A 86 1.79 -1.19 -15.59
C SER A 86 2.96 -0.31 -15.14
N THR A 87 2.88 0.99 -15.41
CA THR A 87 3.94 1.94 -15.10
C THR A 87 3.41 3.11 -14.31
N ASN A 88 4.24 3.60 -13.38
CA ASN A 88 3.95 4.76 -12.51
C ASN A 88 2.72 4.56 -11.62
N CYS A 89 2.53 3.37 -11.08
CA CYS A 89 1.38 3.05 -10.24
C CYS A 89 1.64 3.41 -8.78
N LYS A 90 0.71 4.17 -8.20
CA LYS A 90 0.75 4.53 -6.79
C LYS A 90 0.25 3.39 -5.93
N VAL A 91 1.00 3.13 -4.87
CA VAL A 91 0.65 2.20 -3.79
C VAL A 91 0.52 3.02 -2.52
N SER A 92 -0.54 2.85 -1.75
CA SER A 92 -0.73 3.62 -0.52
C SER A 92 -1.41 2.82 0.59
N HIS A 93 -1.18 3.27 1.81
CA HIS A 93 -1.86 2.82 3.02
C HIS A 93 -2.14 4.03 3.90
N THR A 94 -3.32 4.05 4.54
CA THR A 94 -3.70 5.06 5.51
C THR A 94 -4.38 4.38 6.69
N ALA A 95 -3.91 4.69 7.90
CA ALA A 95 -4.55 4.27 9.13
C ALA A 95 -4.39 5.38 10.17
N ALA A 96 -5.51 5.83 10.74
CA ALA A 96 -5.56 6.92 11.73
C ALA A 96 -4.63 8.10 11.37
N TYR A 97 -3.52 8.24 12.12
CA TYR A 97 -2.57 9.33 11.99
C TYR A 97 -1.33 9.04 11.11
N ALA A 98 -1.29 7.86 10.46
CA ALA A 98 -0.19 7.48 9.58
C ALA A 98 -0.65 7.25 8.14
N SER A 99 0.17 7.71 7.19
CA SER A 99 0.00 7.40 5.78
C SER A 99 1.33 7.03 5.14
N LEU A 100 1.31 5.98 4.33
CA LEU A 100 2.45 5.47 3.59
C LEU A 100 2.12 5.47 2.11
N SER A 101 3.07 5.82 1.26
CA SER A 101 2.89 5.67 -0.19
C SER A 101 4.22 5.57 -0.92
N PHE A 102 4.21 4.92 -2.07
CA PHE A 102 5.30 4.91 -3.04
C PHE A 102 4.76 4.64 -4.45
N TYR A 103 5.61 4.80 -5.45
CA TYR A 103 5.31 4.43 -6.83
C TYR A 103 6.17 3.25 -7.27
N ALA A 104 5.61 2.41 -8.12
CA ALA A 104 6.35 1.32 -8.76
C ALA A 104 5.82 1.03 -10.16
N ASN A 105 6.63 0.32 -10.95
CA ASN A 105 6.18 -0.33 -12.16
C ASN A 105 6.04 -1.83 -11.88
N TYR A 106 5.06 -2.48 -12.47
CA TYR A 106 4.90 -3.91 -12.35
C TYR A 106 4.39 -4.54 -13.63
N GLN A 107 4.71 -5.81 -13.81
CA GLN A 107 4.29 -6.59 -14.95
C GLN A 107 3.65 -7.90 -14.48
N GLN A 108 2.63 -8.30 -15.18
CA GLN A 108 1.91 -9.56 -15.01
C GLN A 108 2.00 -10.34 -16.31
N THR A 109 2.31 -11.64 -16.21
CA THR A 109 2.35 -12.59 -17.31
C THR A 109 1.65 -13.87 -16.90
N ALA A 110 1.34 -14.75 -17.85
CA ALA A 110 0.77 -16.08 -17.55
C ALA A 110 1.68 -16.94 -16.63
N SER A 111 2.99 -16.68 -16.61
CA SER A 111 3.96 -17.43 -15.82
C SER A 111 4.37 -16.78 -14.50
N GLY A 112 3.94 -15.54 -14.23
CA GLY A 112 4.30 -14.84 -13.00
C GLY A 112 4.16 -13.34 -13.08
N GLY A 113 4.70 -12.66 -12.06
CA GLY A 113 4.73 -11.21 -11.96
C GLY A 113 6.12 -10.66 -11.68
N SER A 114 6.34 -9.40 -12.00
CA SER A 114 7.57 -8.71 -11.64
C SER A 114 7.30 -7.27 -11.18
N ILE A 115 8.20 -6.72 -10.38
CA ILE A 115 8.19 -5.32 -9.92
C ILE A 115 9.51 -4.68 -10.32
N SER A 116 9.45 -3.43 -10.74
CA SER A 116 10.63 -2.62 -11.06
C SER A 116 10.44 -1.17 -10.64
N ASN A 117 11.56 -0.46 -10.49
CA ASN A 117 11.60 0.98 -10.22
C ASN A 117 10.69 1.44 -9.05
N PRO A 118 10.76 0.82 -7.85
CA PRO A 118 10.11 1.39 -6.68
C PRO A 118 10.79 2.72 -6.32
N ARG A 119 9.99 3.78 -6.11
CA ARG A 119 10.49 5.15 -5.90
C ARG A 119 9.53 6.01 -5.11
N ASP A 120 10.01 7.19 -4.70
CA ASP A 120 9.22 8.23 -4.05
C ASP A 120 8.48 7.74 -2.80
N GLY A 121 9.16 6.90 -1.99
CA GLY A 121 8.62 6.39 -0.74
C GLY A 121 8.39 7.52 0.25
N VAL A 122 7.16 7.68 0.74
CA VAL A 122 6.75 8.68 1.72
C VAL A 122 6.06 7.99 2.88
N ILE A 123 6.43 8.37 4.10
CA ILE A 123 5.70 8.02 5.33
C ILE A 123 5.44 9.34 6.04
N ASN A 124 4.17 9.68 6.26
CA ASN A 124 3.74 10.83 7.01
C ASN A 124 2.98 10.37 8.26
N THR A 125 3.20 11.08 9.36
CA THR A 125 2.47 10.89 10.60
C THR A 125 2.08 12.25 11.16
N THR A 126 0.89 12.36 11.75
CA THR A 126 0.46 13.58 12.44
C THR A 126 0.87 13.58 13.91
N ILE A 127 1.23 12.43 14.45
CA ILE A 127 1.69 12.23 15.83
C ILE A 127 3.01 11.45 15.78
N GLY A 128 3.99 11.82 16.60
CA GLY A 128 5.28 11.15 16.66
C GLY A 128 6.22 11.52 15.51
N SER A 129 7.22 10.69 15.30
CA SER A 129 8.24 10.86 14.26
C SER A 129 8.58 9.54 13.57
N VAL A 130 9.04 9.63 12.33
CA VAL A 130 9.49 8.47 11.56
C VAL A 130 10.99 8.54 11.35
N SER A 131 11.67 7.44 11.60
CA SER A 131 13.10 7.25 11.37
C SER A 131 13.38 6.05 10.46
N ASN A 132 14.62 5.95 9.96
CA ASN A 132 15.13 4.83 9.15
C ASN A 132 14.21 4.40 8.00
N LYS A 133 13.58 5.38 7.34
CA LYS A 133 12.73 5.12 6.17
C LYS A 133 13.53 4.45 5.05
N THR A 134 13.05 3.32 4.56
CA THR A 134 13.64 2.58 3.45
C THR A 134 12.58 2.13 2.47
N LEU A 135 12.88 2.19 1.18
CA LEU A 135 12.08 1.59 0.11
C LEU A 135 12.96 0.58 -0.62
N LYS A 136 12.62 -0.70 -0.55
CA LYS A 136 13.43 -1.79 -1.09
C LYS A 136 12.64 -2.68 -2.04
N LEU A 137 13.29 -3.07 -3.13
CA LEU A 137 12.84 -4.17 -3.97
C LEU A 137 13.36 -5.47 -3.35
N ILE A 138 12.50 -6.15 -2.58
CA ILE A 138 12.84 -7.37 -1.83
C ILE A 138 13.00 -8.56 -2.79
N ARG A 139 12.08 -8.67 -3.76
CA ARG A 139 12.08 -9.70 -4.80
C ARG A 139 11.53 -9.10 -6.09
N ALA A 140 12.37 -9.02 -7.12
CA ALA A 140 12.00 -8.40 -8.40
C ALA A 140 11.00 -9.26 -9.20
N ASN A 141 11.15 -10.57 -9.15
CA ASN A 141 10.32 -11.52 -9.91
C ASN A 141 9.63 -12.50 -8.98
N SER A 142 8.39 -12.85 -9.28
CA SER A 142 7.67 -13.91 -8.57
C SER A 142 8.28 -15.28 -8.91
N THR A 143 8.07 -16.23 -8.01
CA THR A 143 8.28 -17.66 -8.24
C THR A 143 6.93 -18.38 -8.25
N SER A 144 6.91 -19.69 -8.42
CA SER A 144 5.69 -20.51 -8.35
C SER A 144 4.99 -20.43 -6.97
N SER A 145 5.75 -20.14 -5.90
CA SER A 145 5.25 -20.14 -4.52
C SER A 145 5.28 -18.77 -3.84
N GLN A 146 5.97 -17.78 -4.43
CA GLN A 146 6.16 -16.49 -3.79
C GLN A 146 6.00 -15.34 -4.79
N PRO A 147 5.28 -14.24 -4.44
CA PRO A 147 5.12 -13.08 -5.29
C PRO A 147 6.43 -12.28 -5.41
N ALA A 148 6.54 -11.44 -6.44
CA ALA A 148 7.45 -10.30 -6.45
C ALA A 148 7.04 -9.33 -5.33
N VAL A 149 7.99 -8.65 -4.67
CA VAL A 149 7.74 -7.80 -3.50
C VAL A 149 8.61 -6.56 -3.52
N ALA A 150 7.98 -5.39 -3.36
CA ALA A 150 8.64 -4.14 -3.02
C ALA A 150 8.02 -3.60 -1.72
N THR A 151 8.85 -3.13 -0.77
CA THR A 151 8.39 -2.73 0.56
C THR A 151 8.94 -1.36 0.94
N LEU A 152 8.04 -0.46 1.34
CA LEU A 152 8.35 0.76 2.09
C LEU A 152 8.26 0.43 3.58
N HIS A 153 9.28 0.78 4.33
CA HIS A 153 9.38 0.55 5.77
C HIS A 153 9.95 1.76 6.48
N GLY A 154 9.52 1.99 7.71
CA GLY A 154 10.09 2.98 8.62
C GLY A 154 9.71 2.68 10.06
N TYR A 155 10.54 3.16 11.00
CA TYR A 155 10.25 3.10 12.44
C TYR A 155 9.51 4.36 12.85
N TRP A 156 8.32 4.19 13.38
CA TRP A 156 7.55 5.27 13.97
C TRP A 156 7.70 5.25 15.50
N SER A 157 7.78 6.42 16.12
CA SER A 157 7.93 6.55 17.58
C SER A 157 7.22 7.78 18.11
N THR A 158 6.54 7.65 19.25
CA THR A 158 5.99 8.75 20.06
C THR A 158 6.87 9.08 21.27
N GLY A 159 8.06 8.50 21.37
CA GLY A 159 8.95 8.64 22.52
C GLY A 159 8.79 7.51 23.57
N SER A 160 7.59 7.03 23.80
CA SER A 160 7.31 5.89 24.71
C SER A 160 7.08 4.59 23.97
N VAL A 161 6.59 4.65 22.74
CA VAL A 161 6.27 3.51 21.89
C VAL A 161 7.02 3.61 20.57
N THR A 162 7.55 2.49 20.11
CA THR A 162 8.18 2.38 18.77
C THR A 162 7.53 1.22 18.04
N GLU A 163 7.16 1.45 16.77
CA GLU A 163 6.50 0.46 15.92
C GLU A 163 7.06 0.49 14.49
N ASP A 164 7.04 -0.66 13.84
CA ASP A 164 7.41 -0.81 12.45
C ASP A 164 6.20 -0.53 11.55
N LEU A 165 6.33 0.42 10.64
CA LEU A 165 5.33 0.69 9.63
C LEU A 165 5.75 0.07 8.31
N TYR A 166 4.88 -0.74 7.72
CA TYR A 166 5.12 -1.42 6.44
C TYR A 166 4.03 -1.12 5.41
N LEU A 167 4.46 -0.98 4.16
CA LEU A 167 3.59 -1.02 3.00
C LEU A 167 4.30 -1.78 1.90
N SER A 168 3.71 -2.88 1.44
CA SER A 168 4.28 -3.72 0.38
C SER A 168 3.36 -3.80 -0.83
N LEU A 169 3.93 -3.66 -2.03
CA LEU A 169 3.35 -4.13 -3.27
C LEU A 169 3.80 -5.56 -3.51
N ARG A 170 2.84 -6.43 -3.80
CA ARG A 170 3.06 -7.84 -4.17
C ARG A 170 2.48 -8.09 -5.55
N VAL A 171 3.17 -8.87 -6.38
CA VAL A 171 2.73 -9.16 -7.76
C VAL A 171 3.01 -10.61 -8.13
N ASN A 172 2.03 -11.27 -8.71
CA ASN A 172 2.16 -12.62 -9.30
C ASN A 172 1.43 -12.70 -10.65
N SER A 173 1.15 -13.90 -11.14
CA SER A 173 0.40 -14.11 -12.39
C SER A 173 -1.05 -13.68 -12.34
N SER A 174 -1.65 -13.50 -11.16
CA SER A 174 -3.05 -13.06 -11.00
C SER A 174 -3.19 -11.53 -10.89
N GLY A 175 -2.09 -10.80 -10.66
CA GLY A 175 -2.09 -9.33 -10.55
C GLY A 175 -1.23 -8.80 -9.43
N GLY A 176 -1.43 -7.52 -9.11
CA GLY A 176 -0.82 -6.82 -8.00
C GLY A 176 -1.80 -6.61 -6.85
N TRP A 177 -1.30 -6.64 -5.61
CA TRP A 177 -2.05 -6.30 -4.40
C TRP A 177 -1.14 -5.68 -3.34
N THR A 178 -1.73 -5.10 -2.32
CA THR A 178 -1.04 -4.42 -1.23
C THR A 178 -1.13 -5.20 0.08
N THR A 179 -0.09 -5.09 0.93
CA THR A 179 -0.12 -5.59 2.31
C THR A 179 0.62 -4.63 3.23
N THR A 180 0.31 -4.65 4.54
CA THR A 180 0.87 -3.78 5.58
C THR A 180 1.66 -4.53 6.66
N TYR A 181 1.99 -5.79 6.40
CA TYR A 181 2.73 -6.70 7.31
C TYR A 181 3.68 -7.57 6.52
#